data_dbe35267365fbf7991976aacfb81752c
#
_entry.id   dbe35267365fbf7991976aacfb81752c
#
_cell.length_a   1.000
_cell.length_b   1.000
_cell.length_c   1.000
_cell.angle_alpha   90.00
_cell.angle_beta   90.00
_cell.angle_gamma   90.00
#
_symmetry.space_group_name_H-M   'P 1'
#
loop_
_entity.id
_entity.type
_entity.pdbx_description
1 polymer ?
#
loop_
_entity_poly.entity_id
_entity_poly.type
_entity_poly.pdbx_seq_one_letter_code
_entity_poly.pdbx_strand_id
1 'polypeptide(L)'
;MFAVYAQYADAQHPFRALRVGERPDPDLSDPAMAGWELVEVRAASVNHHDLWTLRGVGIAAESFPMILGCDAAGVDAAGNEVVLHSVIGDPGESGDETLDPARSLLSERFQGSFAELVAVPRRNLLPKPAGWSF
;
A
#
# COMPACT_ATOMS: atom_id res chain seq x y z
N MET A 1 -9.49 9.82 -6.13
CA MET A 1 -9.33 9.77 -4.66
C MET A 1 -8.23 10.70 -4.17
N PHE A 2 -8.37 11.24 -2.97
CA PHE A 2 -7.34 12.07 -2.35
C PHE A 2 -6.22 11.21 -1.77
N ALA A 3 -4.95 11.63 -1.94
CA ALA A 3 -3.81 10.83 -1.52
C ALA A 3 -2.57 11.70 -1.17
N VAL A 4 -1.64 11.10 -0.42
CA VAL A 4 -0.30 11.62 -0.17
C VAL A 4 0.71 10.72 -0.89
N TYR A 5 1.51 11.31 -1.77
CA TYR A 5 2.36 10.53 -2.68
C TYR A 5 3.71 11.18 -2.97
N ALA A 6 4.68 10.36 -3.35
CA ALA A 6 5.94 10.78 -3.91
C ALA A 6 5.76 10.99 -5.42
N GLN A 7 6.03 12.20 -5.90
CA GLN A 7 5.96 12.52 -7.33
C GLN A 7 7.15 11.96 -8.12
N TYR A 8 8.31 11.91 -7.48
CA TYR A 8 9.59 11.42 -7.98
C TYR A 8 10.49 11.09 -6.79
N ALA A 9 11.69 10.55 -7.01
CA ALA A 9 12.68 10.33 -5.96
C ALA A 9 13.61 11.55 -5.79
N ASP A 10 13.85 11.97 -4.54
CA ASP A 10 14.87 12.97 -4.21
C ASP A 10 15.66 12.53 -2.98
N ALA A 11 16.83 11.92 -3.22
CA ALA A 11 17.67 11.38 -2.16
C ALA A 11 18.20 12.42 -1.18
N GLN A 12 18.40 13.67 -1.63
CA GLN A 12 18.97 14.74 -0.83
C GLN A 12 17.91 15.59 -0.12
N HIS A 13 16.77 15.81 -0.77
CA HIS A 13 15.69 16.66 -0.26
C HIS A 13 14.31 15.95 -0.42
N PRO A 14 14.09 14.80 0.27
CA PRO A 14 12.96 13.92 -0.01
C PRO A 14 11.59 14.61 0.09
N PHE A 15 11.43 15.56 0.99
CA PHE A 15 10.16 16.31 1.12
C PHE A 15 9.84 17.22 -0.07
N ARG A 16 10.79 17.51 -0.97
CA ARG A 16 10.50 18.21 -2.22
C ARG A 16 9.69 17.35 -3.20
N ALA A 17 9.79 16.04 -3.07
CA ALA A 17 9.05 15.07 -3.88
C ALA A 17 7.63 14.81 -3.35
N LEU A 18 7.34 15.14 -2.09
CA LEU A 18 6.05 14.91 -1.45
C LEU A 18 4.96 15.78 -2.07
N ARG A 19 3.83 15.18 -2.36
CA ARG A 19 2.61 15.84 -2.86
C ARG A 19 1.39 15.34 -2.09
N VAL A 20 0.40 16.22 -2.03
CA VAL A 20 -0.94 15.92 -1.50
C VAL A 20 -1.94 16.35 -2.56
N GLY A 21 -2.84 15.49 -2.96
CA GLY A 21 -3.82 15.80 -4.01
C GLY A 21 -4.49 14.58 -4.62
N GLU A 22 -5.21 14.79 -5.72
CA GLU A 22 -5.97 13.76 -6.40
C GLU A 22 -5.07 12.75 -7.13
N ARG A 23 -5.42 11.49 -6.96
CA ARG A 23 -4.87 10.35 -7.71
C ARG A 23 -6.01 9.50 -8.26
N PRO A 24 -5.80 8.75 -9.36
CA PRO A 24 -6.79 7.79 -9.82
C PRO A 24 -7.14 6.79 -8.73
N ASP A 25 -8.38 6.34 -8.69
CA ASP A 25 -8.77 5.22 -7.86
C ASP A 25 -8.07 3.94 -8.34
N PRO A 26 -7.82 2.96 -7.45
CA PRO A 26 -7.25 1.68 -7.87
C PRO A 26 -8.18 0.97 -8.87
N ASP A 27 -7.62 0.49 -9.97
CA ASP A 27 -8.37 -0.24 -11.01
C ASP A 27 -8.20 -1.76 -10.82
N LEU A 28 -9.23 -2.41 -10.30
CA LEU A 28 -9.26 -3.88 -10.13
C LEU A 28 -9.67 -4.62 -11.41
N SER A 29 -9.95 -3.94 -12.52
CA SER A 29 -10.24 -4.58 -13.81
C SER A 29 -8.98 -5.15 -14.50
N ASP A 30 -7.79 -4.71 -14.07
CA ASP A 30 -6.52 -5.27 -14.53
C ASP A 30 -6.42 -6.75 -14.11
N PRO A 31 -6.19 -7.68 -15.06
CA PRO A 31 -5.99 -9.10 -14.74
C PRO A 31 -4.89 -9.37 -13.70
N ALA A 32 -3.88 -8.50 -13.59
CA ALA A 32 -2.84 -8.58 -12.56
C ALA A 32 -3.38 -8.35 -11.14
N MET A 33 -4.56 -7.74 -11.01
CA MET A 33 -5.26 -7.52 -9.75
C MET A 33 -6.32 -8.59 -9.44
N ALA A 34 -6.28 -9.73 -10.14
CA ALA A 34 -7.21 -10.82 -9.85
C ALA A 34 -7.08 -11.29 -8.39
N GLY A 35 -8.20 -11.31 -7.65
CA GLY A 35 -8.20 -11.65 -6.22
C GLY A 35 -7.79 -10.52 -5.28
N TRP A 36 -7.65 -9.30 -5.79
CA TRP A 36 -7.45 -8.10 -4.98
C TRP A 36 -8.80 -7.51 -4.55
N GLU A 37 -8.78 -6.76 -3.46
CA GLU A 37 -9.93 -6.03 -2.92
C GLU A 37 -9.57 -4.59 -2.60
N LEU A 38 -10.60 -3.73 -2.67
CA LEU A 38 -10.50 -2.35 -2.19
C LEU A 38 -10.80 -2.30 -0.70
N VAL A 39 -10.02 -1.48 0.00
CA VAL A 39 -10.25 -1.11 1.40
C VAL A 39 -10.41 0.39 1.50
N GLU A 40 -11.47 0.84 2.13
CA GLU A 40 -11.65 2.23 2.53
C GLU A 40 -10.79 2.48 3.77
N VAL A 41 -9.72 3.26 3.63
CA VAL A 41 -8.75 3.48 4.70
C VAL A 41 -9.34 4.36 5.79
N ARG A 42 -9.21 3.93 7.03
CA ARG A 42 -9.65 4.66 8.24
C ARG A 42 -8.47 5.13 9.08
N ALA A 43 -7.37 4.37 9.07
CA ALA A 43 -6.15 4.71 9.75
C ALA A 43 -4.95 4.14 8.99
N ALA A 44 -3.85 4.87 9.03
CA ALA A 44 -2.53 4.44 8.54
C ALA A 44 -1.46 5.07 9.42
N SER A 45 -0.27 4.48 9.49
CA SER A 45 0.83 5.04 10.28
C SER A 45 2.01 5.45 9.40
N VAL A 46 2.72 6.49 9.83
CA VAL A 46 3.96 6.93 9.18
C VAL A 46 5.09 5.98 9.57
N ASN A 47 5.77 5.47 8.56
CA ASN A 47 6.89 4.55 8.73
C ASN A 47 8.19 5.12 8.12
N HIS A 48 9.33 4.62 8.56
CA HIS A 48 10.61 4.98 7.94
C HIS A 48 10.65 4.60 6.45
N HIS A 49 9.86 3.62 6.07
CA HIS A 49 9.65 3.19 4.69
C HIS A 49 9.18 4.33 3.78
N ASP A 50 8.28 5.20 4.25
CA ASP A 50 7.79 6.35 3.48
C ASP A 50 8.93 7.29 3.08
N LEU A 51 9.90 7.48 3.99
CA LEU A 51 11.07 8.28 3.71
C LEU A 51 12.01 7.59 2.72
N TRP A 52 12.12 6.25 2.75
CA TRP A 52 12.88 5.49 1.77
C TRP A 52 12.26 5.60 0.38
N THR A 53 10.95 5.47 0.26
CA THR A 53 10.23 5.67 -1.00
C THR A 53 10.49 7.07 -1.56
N LEU A 54 10.37 8.13 -0.75
CA LEU A 54 10.68 9.51 -1.15
C LEU A 54 12.13 9.70 -1.62
N ARG A 55 13.06 8.91 -1.08
CA ARG A 55 14.49 8.93 -1.47
C ARG A 55 14.80 8.05 -2.67
N GLY A 56 13.86 7.23 -3.13
CA GLY A 56 14.07 6.26 -4.22
C GLY A 56 14.82 4.99 -3.78
N VAL A 57 14.76 4.63 -2.50
CA VAL A 57 15.35 3.40 -1.98
C VAL A 57 14.33 2.27 -2.04
N GLY A 58 14.64 1.16 -2.69
CA GLY A 58 13.77 0.00 -2.81
C GLY A 58 12.62 0.14 -3.81
N ILE A 59 12.58 1.23 -4.57
CA ILE A 59 11.54 1.52 -5.56
C ILE A 59 12.15 1.81 -6.93
N ALA A 60 11.55 1.29 -7.99
CA ALA A 60 11.96 1.54 -9.36
C ALA A 60 11.50 2.95 -9.81
N ALA A 61 12.32 3.61 -10.65
CA ALA A 61 12.02 4.98 -11.10
C ALA A 61 10.69 5.09 -11.87
N GLU A 62 10.33 4.06 -12.61
CA GLU A 62 9.08 3.96 -13.37
C GLU A 62 7.83 3.78 -12.49
N SER A 63 7.99 3.45 -11.21
CA SER A 63 6.87 3.31 -10.27
C SER A 63 6.31 4.64 -9.78
N PHE A 64 7.01 5.76 -10.04
CA PHE A 64 6.50 7.07 -9.66
C PHE A 64 5.47 7.61 -10.69
N PRO A 65 4.46 8.35 -10.22
CA PRO A 65 4.17 8.79 -8.85
C PRO A 65 3.66 7.64 -7.98
N MET A 66 4.16 7.51 -6.75
CA MET A 66 3.86 6.43 -5.81
C MET A 66 3.13 6.97 -4.58
N ILE A 67 1.94 6.46 -4.30
CA ILE A 67 1.23 6.73 -3.04
C ILE A 67 2.03 6.11 -1.89
N LEU A 68 2.25 6.89 -0.83
CA LEU A 68 2.98 6.47 0.36
C LEU A 68 2.12 5.61 1.30
N GLY A 69 2.73 5.11 2.35
CA GLY A 69 2.08 4.29 3.37
C GLY A 69 2.18 2.79 3.08
N CYS A 70 2.70 2.03 4.03
CA CYS A 70 2.86 0.58 3.90
C CYS A 70 2.00 -0.24 4.87
N ASP A 71 1.18 0.41 5.70
CA ASP A 71 0.22 -0.24 6.58
C ASP A 71 -1.10 0.52 6.60
N ALA A 72 -2.18 -0.13 6.96
CA ALA A 72 -3.46 0.51 7.23
C ALA A 72 -4.42 -0.39 8.00
N ALA A 73 -5.46 0.24 8.52
CA ALA A 73 -6.69 -0.39 8.93
C ALA A 73 -7.87 0.34 8.27
N GLY A 74 -8.92 -0.38 7.95
CA GLY A 74 -10.05 0.18 7.23
C GLY A 74 -11.23 -0.76 7.13
N VAL A 75 -12.08 -0.53 6.12
CA VAL A 75 -13.30 -1.30 5.88
C VAL A 75 -13.21 -1.89 4.46
N ASP A 76 -13.40 -3.20 4.34
CA ASP A 76 -13.43 -3.89 3.05
C ASP A 76 -14.77 -3.67 2.31
N ALA A 77 -14.87 -4.14 1.06
CA ALA A 77 -16.07 -3.99 0.25
C ALA A 77 -17.32 -4.72 0.83
N ALA A 78 -17.13 -5.67 1.74
CA ALA A 78 -18.20 -6.38 2.43
C ALA A 78 -18.63 -5.70 3.74
N GLY A 79 -17.96 -4.61 4.14
CA GLY A 79 -18.22 -3.87 5.37
C GLY A 79 -17.52 -4.41 6.60
N ASN A 80 -16.55 -5.30 6.45
CA ASN A 80 -15.76 -5.82 7.57
C ASN A 80 -14.62 -4.86 7.93
N GLU A 81 -14.37 -4.71 9.23
CA GLU A 81 -13.21 -3.97 9.73
C GLU A 81 -11.96 -4.85 9.62
N VAL A 82 -10.95 -4.35 8.93
CA VAL A 82 -9.73 -5.09 8.57
C VAL A 82 -8.47 -4.31 8.91
N VAL A 83 -7.39 -5.06 9.10
CA VAL A 83 -6.01 -4.56 9.15
C VAL A 83 -5.25 -5.17 7.97
N LEU A 84 -4.41 -4.39 7.32
CA LEU A 84 -3.66 -4.83 6.15
C LEU A 84 -2.32 -5.44 6.55
N HIS A 85 -2.05 -6.64 6.05
CA HIS A 85 -0.71 -7.19 6.02
C HIS A 85 0.02 -6.62 4.80
N SER A 86 1.11 -5.90 5.03
CA SER A 86 1.77 -5.07 3.99
C SER A 86 2.67 -5.85 3.03
N VAL A 87 3.10 -7.06 3.37
CA VAL A 87 3.93 -7.88 2.47
C VAL A 87 3.06 -8.55 1.42
N ILE A 88 3.33 -8.26 0.17
CA ILE A 88 2.62 -8.81 -0.99
C ILE A 88 3.60 -9.70 -1.77
N GLY A 89 3.35 -10.99 -1.77
CA GLY A 89 4.16 -12.01 -2.43
C GLY A 89 3.34 -13.27 -2.70
N ASP A 90 3.90 -14.27 -3.34
CA ASP A 90 3.31 -15.59 -3.48
C ASP A 90 3.75 -16.47 -2.32
N PRO A 91 2.84 -16.98 -1.47
CA PRO A 91 3.22 -17.86 -0.37
C PRO A 91 3.75 -19.22 -0.84
N GLY A 92 3.52 -19.61 -2.10
CA GLY A 92 3.95 -20.89 -2.66
C GLY A 92 3.53 -22.08 -1.79
N GLU A 93 4.33 -23.15 -1.83
CA GLU A 93 4.09 -24.35 -1.03
C GLU A 93 4.39 -24.16 0.47
N SER A 94 5.22 -23.18 0.82
CA SER A 94 5.60 -22.91 2.22
C SER A 94 4.47 -22.23 3.02
N GLY A 95 3.54 -21.57 2.36
CA GLY A 95 2.53 -20.74 2.99
C GLY A 95 3.07 -19.42 3.54
N ASP A 96 4.31 -19.04 3.20
CA ASP A 96 5.01 -17.86 3.71
C ASP A 96 5.47 -16.97 2.53
N GLU A 97 4.73 -15.91 2.25
CA GLU A 97 5.03 -14.95 1.18
C GLU A 97 6.32 -14.16 1.40
N THR A 98 6.86 -14.14 2.62
CA THR A 98 8.15 -13.49 2.90
C THR A 98 9.32 -14.22 2.27
N LEU A 99 9.14 -15.47 1.88
CA LEU A 99 10.12 -16.29 1.18
C LEU A 99 10.08 -16.09 -0.35
N ASP A 100 9.05 -15.42 -0.89
CA ASP A 100 8.99 -15.10 -2.31
C ASP A 100 10.09 -14.09 -2.67
N PRO A 101 11.01 -14.43 -3.58
CA PRO A 101 12.04 -13.48 -4.04
C PRO A 101 11.45 -12.26 -4.77
N ALA A 102 10.22 -12.37 -5.28
CA ALA A 102 9.49 -11.29 -5.95
C ALA A 102 8.57 -10.51 -5.01
N ARG A 103 8.56 -10.81 -3.70
CA ARG A 103 7.75 -10.08 -2.73
C ARG A 103 8.04 -8.59 -2.76
N SER A 104 7.04 -7.80 -2.43
CA SER A 104 7.13 -6.35 -2.31
C SER A 104 6.29 -5.86 -1.13
N LEU A 105 6.46 -4.60 -0.78
CA LEU A 105 5.59 -3.91 0.15
C LEU A 105 4.62 -2.98 -0.60
N LEU A 106 3.56 -2.57 0.06
CA LEU A 106 2.84 -1.37 -0.34
C LEU A 106 3.81 -0.18 -0.39
N SER A 107 3.59 0.76 -1.30
CA SER A 107 4.47 1.91 -1.54
C SER A 107 5.85 1.58 -2.15
N GLU A 108 5.95 0.42 -2.85
CA GLU A 108 7.12 0.03 -3.67
C GLU A 108 6.72 -0.31 -5.12
N ARG A 109 6.14 -1.49 -5.34
CA ARG A 109 5.57 -1.91 -6.63
C ARG A 109 4.09 -1.57 -6.73
N PHE A 110 3.40 -1.55 -5.61
CA PHE A 110 1.97 -1.30 -5.49
C PHE A 110 1.75 0.02 -4.78
N GLN A 111 0.69 0.73 -5.14
CA GLN A 111 0.35 2.01 -4.51
C GLN A 111 0.11 1.81 -3.01
N GLY A 112 0.52 2.79 -2.22
CA GLY A 112 0.44 2.73 -0.76
C GLY A 112 -0.92 3.09 -0.18
N SER A 113 -0.97 3.18 1.14
CA SER A 113 -2.18 3.32 1.93
C SER A 113 -2.51 4.76 2.38
N PHE A 114 -1.66 5.75 2.05
CA PHE A 114 -1.97 7.16 2.37
C PHE A 114 -2.93 7.75 1.33
N ALA A 115 -4.11 7.14 1.23
CA ALA A 115 -5.19 7.51 0.32
C ALA A 115 -6.54 7.13 0.94
N GLU A 116 -7.63 7.57 0.30
CA GLU A 116 -8.99 7.18 0.72
C GLU A 116 -9.25 5.69 0.47
N LEU A 117 -8.65 5.14 -0.61
CA LEU A 117 -8.76 3.74 -0.98
C LEU A 117 -7.38 3.12 -1.20
N VAL A 118 -7.23 1.86 -0.81
CA VAL A 118 -6.07 1.04 -1.15
C VAL A 118 -6.51 -0.31 -1.69
N ALA A 119 -5.81 -0.83 -2.69
CA ALA A 119 -6.02 -2.18 -3.21
C ALA A 119 -4.97 -3.13 -2.63
N VAL A 120 -5.40 -4.30 -2.14
CA VAL A 120 -4.53 -5.37 -1.64
C VAL A 120 -5.08 -6.74 -2.02
N PRO A 121 -4.24 -7.78 -2.12
CA PRO A 121 -4.74 -9.15 -2.25
C PRO A 121 -5.65 -9.50 -1.07
N ARG A 122 -6.76 -10.20 -1.31
CA ARG A 122 -7.72 -10.62 -0.26
C ARG A 122 -7.04 -11.29 0.93
N ARG A 123 -6.02 -12.10 0.69
CA ARG A 123 -5.26 -12.79 1.77
C ARG A 123 -4.50 -11.85 2.70
N ASN A 124 -4.25 -10.61 2.27
CA ASN A 124 -3.60 -9.58 3.06
C ASN A 124 -4.58 -8.84 3.99
N LEU A 125 -5.87 -9.18 3.95
CA LEU A 125 -6.89 -8.62 4.83
C LEU A 125 -7.03 -9.51 6.07
N LEU A 126 -6.67 -8.96 7.21
CA LEU A 126 -6.82 -9.61 8.51
C LEU A 126 -7.96 -8.97 9.28
N PRO A 127 -8.80 -9.73 10.01
CA PRO A 127 -9.83 -9.12 10.85
C PRO A 127 -9.21 -8.14 11.84
N LYS A 128 -9.75 -6.94 11.93
CA LYS A 128 -9.34 -5.99 12.98
C LYS A 128 -9.70 -6.56 14.36
N PRO A 129 -8.78 -6.54 15.34
CA PRO A 129 -9.08 -7.04 16.68
C PRO A 129 -10.30 -6.34 17.30
N ALA A 130 -11.21 -7.12 17.88
CA ALA A 130 -12.40 -6.58 18.51
C ALA A 130 -12.06 -5.65 19.69
N GLY A 131 -12.78 -4.55 19.79
CA GLY A 131 -12.61 -3.57 20.89
C GLY A 131 -11.49 -2.54 20.64
N TRP A 132 -10.77 -2.61 19.53
CA TRP A 132 -9.81 -1.58 19.13
C TRP A 132 -10.50 -0.54 18.21
N SER A 133 -10.18 0.74 18.40
CA SER A 133 -10.54 1.80 17.43
C SER A 133 -9.63 1.71 16.19
N PHE A 134 -10.02 2.43 15.15
CA PHE A 134 -9.12 2.77 14.06
C PHE A 134 -8.09 3.80 14.51
#